data_4dc35e3db8cb8f38a4e69a065c9487e8
#
_entry.id   4dc35e3db8cb8f38a4e69a065c9487e8
#
_cell.length_a   1.000
_cell.length_b   1.000
_cell.length_c   1.000
_cell.angle_alpha   90.00
_cell.angle_beta   90.00
_cell.angle_gamma   90.00
#
_symmetry.space_group_name_H-M   'P 1'
#
loop_
_entity.id
_entity.type
_entity.pdbx_description
1 polymer ?
#
loop_
_entity_poly.entity_id
_entity_poly.type
_entity_poly.pdbx_seq_one_letter_code
_entity_poly.pdbx_strand_id
1 'polypeptide(L)'
;AKCDSIDDARCVFERAVKKDIVTWNVIMTGCVYQGMHDECLKYFYRIQHENMMPNDVSFISGLKACIGCTSLIIGKQIHIQVFGSFLGHANINVLNTVLDVYAKCGDVENASLLFWSLPRKDLTTWNVMVFAFAKEGLLLDAYSLVGLMKENGFEPDEVTLSTLLKACTSLPNLEHGRFGHLLLVESGMILNAFTCSILLEMYVKCGSYDDAWKVFEGMGDNKNNIGWNVMIAGCIQHGHMDNAFSLFNQMLLEGNFPDKVTALSILKTCPCLATSSCGRFFHVYLMEMGLLSDVSVSNTLTEMYVKRGSIEDVYRVFS
;
A
#
# COMPACT_ATOMS: atom_id res chain seq x y z
N ALA A 1 1.85 23.95 -11.02
CA ALA A 1 2.06 22.74 -10.20
C ALA A 1 1.00 21.64 -10.47
N LYS A 2 -0.08 21.96 -11.17
CA LYS A 2 -1.06 20.95 -11.64
C LYS A 2 -0.80 20.48 -13.09
N CYS A 3 0.12 21.13 -13.79
CA CYS A 3 0.66 20.69 -15.08
C CYS A 3 2.03 20.11 -14.77
N ASP A 4 2.37 18.96 -15.27
CA ASP A 4 3.49 18.06 -14.91
C ASP A 4 4.92 18.66 -14.87
N SER A 5 5.08 20.00 -14.87
CA SER A 5 6.34 20.71 -14.82
C SER A 5 6.49 21.51 -13.53
N ILE A 6 7.09 20.91 -12.53
CA ILE A 6 7.48 21.60 -11.28
C ILE A 6 8.58 22.63 -11.54
N ASP A 7 9.42 22.42 -12.57
CA ASP A 7 10.52 23.31 -12.92
C ASP A 7 10.00 24.64 -13.46
N ASP A 8 8.94 24.64 -14.28
CA ASP A 8 8.28 25.85 -14.72
C ASP A 8 7.62 26.60 -13.54
N ALA A 9 6.96 25.86 -12.64
CA ALA A 9 6.39 26.45 -11.43
C ALA A 9 7.48 27.09 -10.56
N ARG A 10 8.67 26.49 -10.46
CA ARG A 10 9.83 27.02 -9.76
C ARG A 10 10.36 28.28 -10.45
N CYS A 11 10.49 28.28 -11.78
CA CYS A 11 10.90 29.47 -12.53
C CYS A 11 9.97 30.65 -12.29
N VAL A 12 8.67 30.42 -12.32
CA VAL A 12 7.64 31.46 -12.04
C VAL A 12 7.76 31.94 -10.59
N PHE A 13 7.89 30.99 -9.64
CA PHE A 13 8.04 31.31 -8.23
C PHE A 13 9.27 32.16 -7.93
N GLU A 14 10.45 31.80 -8.47
CA GLU A 14 11.69 32.55 -8.21
C GLU A 14 11.65 33.96 -8.85
N ARG A 15 10.99 34.14 -10.01
CA ARG A 15 10.83 35.42 -10.68
C ARG A 15 9.78 36.34 -10.03
N ALA A 16 8.91 35.81 -9.19
CA ALA A 16 7.88 36.61 -8.53
C ALA A 16 8.50 37.66 -7.61
N VAL A 17 8.18 38.92 -7.85
CA VAL A 17 8.73 40.07 -7.09
C VAL A 17 8.19 40.12 -5.67
N LYS A 18 6.93 39.72 -5.47
CA LYS A 18 6.32 39.59 -4.15
C LYS A 18 5.82 38.16 -3.99
N LYS A 19 6.22 37.54 -2.90
CA LYS A 19 5.79 36.20 -2.52
C LYS A 19 4.98 36.32 -1.24
N ASP A 20 3.71 35.97 -1.30
CA ASP A 20 2.84 35.83 -0.13
C ASP A 20 2.82 34.37 0.36
N ILE A 21 2.19 34.12 1.49
CA ILE A 21 2.11 32.79 2.06
C ILE A 21 1.40 31.80 1.12
N VAL A 22 0.47 32.28 0.28
CA VAL A 22 -0.22 31.42 -0.69
C VAL A 22 0.73 30.93 -1.77
N THR A 23 1.58 31.85 -2.29
CA THR A 23 2.61 31.52 -3.28
C THR A 23 3.59 30.47 -2.78
N TRP A 24 4.04 30.61 -1.54
CA TRP A 24 4.89 29.62 -0.87
C TRP A 24 4.18 28.26 -0.70
N ASN A 25 2.94 28.25 -0.26
CA ASN A 25 2.17 27.02 -0.08
C ASN A 25 1.94 26.29 -1.41
N VAL A 26 1.74 27.00 -2.51
CA VAL A 26 1.57 26.39 -3.84
C VAL A 26 2.81 25.64 -4.27
N ILE A 27 4.01 26.25 -4.12
CA ILE A 27 5.25 25.60 -4.52
C ILE A 27 5.57 24.40 -3.59
N MET A 28 5.38 24.55 -2.27
CA MET A 28 5.58 23.47 -1.30
C MET A 28 4.66 22.28 -1.58
N THR A 29 3.37 22.54 -1.81
CA THR A 29 2.42 21.49 -2.14
C THR A 29 2.77 20.80 -3.46
N GLY A 30 3.24 21.57 -4.46
CA GLY A 30 3.75 21.02 -5.71
C GLY A 30 4.95 20.10 -5.51
N CYS A 31 5.92 20.51 -4.68
CA CYS A 31 7.08 19.67 -4.34
C CYS A 31 6.65 18.36 -3.64
N VAL A 32 5.73 18.42 -2.68
CA VAL A 32 5.20 17.21 -2.01
C VAL A 32 4.53 16.28 -3.01
N TYR A 33 3.72 16.82 -3.92
CA TYR A 33 3.01 16.04 -4.94
C TYR A 33 3.96 15.33 -5.91
N GLN A 34 5.08 15.96 -6.25
CA GLN A 34 6.13 15.39 -7.12
C GLN A 34 7.18 14.56 -6.37
N GLY A 35 7.00 14.32 -5.06
CA GLY A 35 7.96 13.55 -4.26
C GLY A 35 9.27 14.28 -3.94
N MET A 36 9.34 15.59 -4.19
CA MET A 36 10.54 16.43 -3.95
C MET A 36 10.56 16.94 -2.50
N HIS A 37 10.63 16.01 -1.56
CA HIS A 37 10.42 16.28 -0.14
C HIS A 37 11.51 17.19 0.46
N ASP A 38 12.77 16.97 0.11
CA ASP A 38 13.89 17.81 0.59
C ASP A 38 13.75 19.28 0.17
N GLU A 39 13.26 19.51 -1.06
CA GLU A 39 13.02 20.85 -1.53
C GLU A 39 11.83 21.52 -0.84
N CYS A 40 10.78 20.77 -0.58
CA CYS A 40 9.66 21.26 0.21
C CYS A 40 10.12 21.73 1.59
N LEU A 41 11.00 20.98 2.26
CA LEU A 41 11.57 21.37 3.55
C LEU A 41 12.44 22.62 3.44
N LYS A 42 13.24 22.77 2.36
CA LYS A 42 13.99 24.00 2.13
C LYS A 42 13.08 25.21 2.00
N TYR A 43 11.97 25.09 1.26
CA TYR A 43 10.97 26.16 1.15
C TYR A 43 10.28 26.44 2.49
N PHE A 44 9.97 25.42 3.27
CA PHE A 44 9.39 25.58 4.61
C PHE A 44 10.27 26.41 5.55
N TYR A 45 11.58 26.16 5.59
CA TYR A 45 12.50 26.97 6.38
C TYR A 45 12.72 28.37 5.79
N ARG A 46 12.70 28.50 4.46
CA ARG A 46 12.87 29.78 3.78
C ARG A 46 11.71 30.75 4.09
N ILE A 47 10.48 30.29 4.24
CA ILE A 47 9.34 31.11 4.69
C ILE A 47 9.68 31.81 6.01
N GLN A 48 10.29 31.10 6.94
CA GLN A 48 10.63 31.62 8.27
C GLN A 48 11.79 32.65 8.18
N HIS A 49 12.76 32.41 7.33
CA HIS A 49 13.85 33.36 7.08
C HIS A 49 13.37 34.68 6.45
N GLU A 50 12.29 34.65 5.70
CA GLU A 50 11.67 35.85 5.14
C GLU A 50 10.66 36.51 6.11
N ASN A 51 10.72 36.16 7.39
CA ASN A 51 9.88 36.69 8.49
C ASN A 51 8.37 36.50 8.22
N MET A 52 7.99 35.49 7.43
CA MET A 52 6.60 35.12 7.27
C MET A 52 6.22 34.00 8.22
N MET A 53 4.99 34.07 8.73
CA MET A 53 4.48 33.03 9.64
C MET A 53 3.88 31.88 8.82
N PRO A 54 4.38 30.64 8.99
CA PRO A 54 3.73 29.47 8.43
C PRO A 54 2.27 29.35 8.89
N ASN A 55 1.38 28.95 8.00
CA ASN A 55 0.00 28.63 8.31
C ASN A 55 -0.24 27.11 8.25
N ASP A 56 -1.50 26.68 8.46
CA ASP A 56 -1.88 25.27 8.45
C ASP A 56 -1.38 24.53 7.18
N VAL A 57 -1.51 25.14 6.00
CA VAL A 57 -1.09 24.53 4.74
C VAL A 57 0.43 24.38 4.67
N SER A 58 1.17 25.38 5.17
CA SER A 58 2.63 25.31 5.27
C SER A 58 3.08 24.18 6.18
N PHE A 59 2.47 24.07 7.37
CA PHE A 59 2.76 23.00 8.32
C PHE A 59 2.44 21.63 7.76
N ILE A 60 1.25 21.45 7.16
CA ILE A 60 0.84 20.17 6.54
C ILE A 60 1.82 19.78 5.42
N SER A 61 2.24 20.73 4.58
CA SER A 61 3.18 20.45 3.49
C SER A 61 4.56 20.06 4.02
N GLY A 62 5.08 20.79 5.03
CA GLY A 62 6.34 20.46 5.69
C GLY A 62 6.32 19.10 6.39
N LEU A 63 5.24 18.79 7.12
CA LEU A 63 5.05 17.50 7.79
C LEU A 63 4.92 16.33 6.79
N LYS A 64 4.18 16.52 5.67
CA LYS A 64 4.12 15.52 4.59
C LYS A 64 5.48 15.29 3.94
N ALA A 65 6.29 16.34 3.81
CA ALA A 65 7.66 16.18 3.35
C ALA A 65 8.51 15.38 4.34
N CYS A 66 8.35 15.59 5.65
CA CYS A 66 9.01 14.77 6.68
C CYS A 66 8.65 13.28 6.57
N ILE A 67 7.39 12.98 6.27
CA ILE A 67 6.94 11.60 6.02
C ILE A 67 7.67 11.01 4.81
N GLY A 68 7.75 11.76 3.71
CA GLY A 68 8.42 11.30 2.49
C GLY A 68 9.91 11.05 2.64
N CYS A 69 10.60 11.88 3.45
CA CYS A 69 12.01 11.68 3.81
C CYS A 69 12.21 10.75 5.02
N THR A 70 11.14 10.24 5.64
CA THR A 70 11.19 9.50 6.90
C THR A 70 11.98 10.20 8.02
N SER A 71 11.92 11.55 8.04
CA SER A 71 12.70 12.38 8.98
C SER A 71 11.92 12.71 10.25
N LEU A 72 12.04 11.86 11.26
CA LEU A 72 11.43 12.06 12.57
C LEU A 72 11.96 13.34 13.28
N ILE A 73 13.26 13.64 13.12
CA ILE A 73 13.89 14.79 13.79
C ILE A 73 13.24 16.09 13.33
N ILE A 74 13.12 16.28 12.01
CA ILE A 74 12.48 17.47 11.44
C ILE A 74 10.99 17.51 11.82
N GLY A 75 10.32 16.35 11.78
CA GLY A 75 8.93 16.25 12.21
C GLY A 75 8.70 16.72 13.65
N LYS A 76 9.57 16.33 14.59
CA LYS A 76 9.54 16.82 15.99
C LYS A 76 9.77 18.32 16.08
N GLN A 77 10.68 18.88 15.30
CA GLN A 77 10.92 20.33 15.26
C GLN A 77 9.69 21.10 14.76
N ILE A 78 9.05 20.60 13.70
CA ILE A 78 7.81 21.23 13.19
C ILE A 78 6.67 21.07 14.20
N HIS A 79 6.55 19.93 14.89
CA HIS A 79 5.57 19.72 15.94
C HIS A 79 5.69 20.78 17.05
N ILE A 80 6.89 21.07 17.54
CA ILE A 80 7.14 22.13 18.53
C ILE A 80 6.71 23.49 17.99
N GLN A 81 6.95 23.78 16.73
CA GLN A 81 6.53 25.05 16.12
C GLN A 81 5.01 25.17 16.01
N VAL A 82 4.31 24.07 15.66
CA VAL A 82 2.84 24.02 15.63
C VAL A 82 2.28 24.41 16.98
N PHE A 83 2.77 23.84 18.09
CA PHE A 83 2.31 24.19 19.42
C PHE A 83 2.62 25.64 19.81
N GLY A 84 3.80 26.14 19.46
CA GLY A 84 4.20 27.51 19.72
C GLY A 84 3.40 28.56 18.93
N SER A 85 2.98 28.22 17.71
CA SER A 85 2.28 29.17 16.82
C SER A 85 0.79 29.31 17.11
N PHE A 86 0.11 28.26 17.62
CA PHE A 86 -1.35 28.23 17.75
C PHE A 86 -1.88 28.36 19.19
N LEU A 87 -1.02 28.57 20.20
CA LEU A 87 -1.42 28.76 21.61
C LEU A 87 -2.52 27.75 22.07
N GLY A 88 -2.40 26.50 21.64
CA GLY A 88 -3.31 25.42 22.03
C GLY A 88 -4.55 25.22 21.14
N HIS A 89 -4.69 25.94 20.03
CA HIS A 89 -5.83 25.81 19.08
C HIS A 89 -5.41 25.35 17.69
N ALA A 90 -4.44 24.44 17.59
CA ALA A 90 -4.04 23.89 16.30
C ALA A 90 -5.20 23.16 15.62
N ASN A 91 -5.30 23.34 14.30
CA ASN A 91 -6.31 22.67 13.46
C ASN A 91 -6.13 21.15 13.55
N ILE A 92 -7.22 20.41 13.67
CA ILE A 92 -7.20 18.94 13.76
C ILE A 92 -6.45 18.30 12.59
N ASN A 93 -6.54 18.85 11.39
CA ASN A 93 -5.81 18.34 10.22
C ASN A 93 -4.29 18.47 10.37
N VAL A 94 -3.79 19.55 10.99
CA VAL A 94 -2.36 19.71 11.29
C VAL A 94 -1.94 18.68 12.33
N LEU A 95 -2.72 18.51 13.40
CA LEU A 95 -2.45 17.55 14.47
C LEU A 95 -2.50 16.11 13.99
N ASN A 96 -3.46 15.76 13.12
CA ASN A 96 -3.50 14.47 12.47
C ASN A 96 -2.27 14.23 11.56
N THR A 97 -1.76 15.29 10.91
CA THR A 97 -0.55 15.16 10.09
C THR A 97 0.70 14.99 10.97
N VAL A 98 0.78 15.65 12.14
CA VAL A 98 1.84 15.41 13.13
C VAL A 98 1.78 13.96 13.63
N LEU A 99 0.58 13.49 13.95
CA LEU A 99 0.36 12.11 14.38
C LEU A 99 0.80 11.11 13.29
N ASP A 100 0.48 11.40 12.03
CA ASP A 100 0.91 10.58 10.88
C ASP A 100 2.44 10.55 10.69
N VAL A 101 3.14 11.67 10.99
CA VAL A 101 4.63 11.68 11.01
C VAL A 101 5.13 10.68 12.06
N TYR A 102 4.64 10.73 13.29
CA TYR A 102 5.05 9.81 14.34
C TYR A 102 4.77 8.36 13.96
N ALA A 103 3.55 8.08 13.48
CA ALA A 103 3.12 6.76 13.04
C ALA A 103 4.00 6.19 11.92
N LYS A 104 4.26 6.99 10.88
CA LYS A 104 5.05 6.54 9.72
C LYS A 104 6.55 6.50 9.97
N CYS A 105 7.06 7.28 10.93
CA CYS A 105 8.45 7.21 11.36
C CYS A 105 8.70 6.18 12.48
N GLY A 106 7.67 5.44 12.94
CA GLY A 106 7.83 4.36 13.93
C GLY A 106 7.95 4.84 15.38
N ASP A 107 7.57 6.07 15.68
CA ASP A 107 7.59 6.62 17.04
C ASP A 107 6.20 6.50 17.69
N VAL A 108 5.78 5.26 17.96
CA VAL A 108 4.45 4.95 18.50
C VAL A 108 4.25 5.56 19.90
N GLU A 109 5.32 5.71 20.69
CA GLU A 109 5.24 6.29 22.01
C GLU A 109 4.78 7.77 21.92
N ASN A 110 5.45 8.59 21.13
CA ASN A 110 5.04 9.98 20.93
C ASN A 110 3.71 10.11 20.18
N ALA A 111 3.41 9.16 19.25
CA ALA A 111 2.10 9.10 18.63
C ALA A 111 1.00 8.88 19.68
N SER A 112 1.18 7.94 20.61
CA SER A 112 0.23 7.65 21.68
C SER A 112 0.06 8.84 22.62
N LEU A 113 1.16 9.46 23.05
CA LEU A 113 1.09 10.65 23.91
C LEU A 113 0.29 11.77 23.24
N LEU A 114 0.55 12.05 21.98
CA LEU A 114 -0.21 13.05 21.22
C LEU A 114 -1.68 12.65 21.08
N PHE A 115 -1.96 11.41 20.67
CA PHE A 115 -3.32 10.91 20.48
C PHE A 115 -4.18 11.07 21.74
N TRP A 116 -3.66 10.69 22.91
CA TRP A 116 -4.40 10.79 24.17
C TRP A 116 -4.53 12.23 24.66
N SER A 117 -3.61 13.12 24.31
CA SER A 117 -3.68 14.54 24.65
C SER A 117 -4.69 15.34 23.83
N LEU A 118 -5.12 14.82 22.67
CA LEU A 118 -6.06 15.51 21.78
C LEU A 118 -7.45 15.58 22.42
N PRO A 119 -8.02 16.80 22.57
CA PRO A 119 -9.34 16.99 23.20
C PRO A 119 -10.49 16.50 22.33
N ARG A 120 -10.28 16.48 21.02
CA ARG A 120 -11.22 15.95 20.02
C ARG A 120 -10.47 15.05 19.05
N LYS A 121 -11.09 13.96 18.67
CA LYS A 121 -10.60 12.99 17.72
C LYS A 121 -11.62 12.85 16.60
N ASP A 122 -11.18 12.79 15.37
CA ASP A 122 -12.01 12.43 14.22
C ASP A 122 -11.64 11.03 13.71
N LEU A 123 -12.35 10.54 12.71
CA LEU A 123 -12.10 9.23 12.11
C LEU A 123 -10.63 9.08 11.63
N THR A 124 -10.06 10.16 11.07
CA THR A 124 -8.67 10.17 10.63
C THR A 124 -7.69 9.98 11.80
N THR A 125 -7.94 10.65 12.94
CA THR A 125 -7.13 10.51 14.15
C THR A 125 -7.08 9.05 14.61
N TRP A 126 -8.24 8.38 14.65
CA TRP A 126 -8.33 6.97 15.01
C TRP A 126 -7.60 6.07 14.01
N ASN A 127 -7.82 6.27 12.70
CA ASN A 127 -7.18 5.48 11.65
C ASN A 127 -5.66 5.59 11.66
N VAL A 128 -5.12 6.78 11.88
CA VAL A 128 -3.67 6.98 11.97
C VAL A 128 -3.09 6.23 13.17
N MET A 129 -3.79 6.23 14.30
CA MET A 129 -3.29 5.53 15.49
C MET A 129 -3.40 4.00 15.36
N VAL A 130 -4.50 3.48 14.78
CA VAL A 130 -4.62 2.06 14.42
C VAL A 130 -3.48 1.66 13.48
N PHE A 131 -3.17 2.49 12.47
CA PHE A 131 -2.05 2.25 11.57
C PHE A 131 -0.70 2.22 12.31
N ALA A 132 -0.48 3.13 13.28
CA ALA A 132 0.75 3.18 14.07
C ALA A 132 0.99 1.87 14.82
N PHE A 133 0.00 1.38 15.56
CA PHE A 133 0.09 0.11 16.27
C PHE A 133 0.24 -1.09 15.32
N ALA A 134 -0.56 -1.12 14.25
CA ALA A 134 -0.53 -2.20 13.27
C ALA A 134 0.83 -2.33 12.55
N LYS A 135 1.44 -1.20 12.21
CA LYS A 135 2.75 -1.13 11.54
C LYS A 135 3.88 -1.68 12.42
N GLU A 136 3.84 -1.39 13.72
CA GLU A 136 4.84 -1.88 14.69
C GLU A 136 4.52 -3.31 15.19
N GLY A 137 3.49 -3.95 14.63
CA GLY A 137 3.13 -5.32 14.98
C GLY A 137 2.37 -5.45 16.30
N LEU A 138 1.95 -4.36 16.91
CA LEU A 138 1.18 -4.31 18.15
C LEU A 138 -0.31 -4.56 17.86
N LEU A 139 -0.62 -5.76 17.31
CA LEU A 139 -1.96 -6.08 16.80
C LEU A 139 -3.02 -6.05 17.90
N LEU A 140 -2.72 -6.53 19.10
CA LEU A 140 -3.66 -6.51 20.23
C LEU A 140 -4.05 -5.08 20.60
N ASP A 141 -3.08 -4.16 20.62
CA ASP A 141 -3.35 -2.74 20.91
C ASP A 141 -4.15 -2.10 19.78
N ALA A 142 -3.84 -2.44 18.51
CA ALA A 142 -4.59 -1.96 17.35
C ALA A 142 -6.06 -2.40 17.40
N TYR A 143 -6.34 -3.67 17.73
CA TYR A 143 -7.72 -4.17 17.88
C TYR A 143 -8.43 -3.57 19.09
N SER A 144 -7.74 -3.43 20.23
CA SER A 144 -8.28 -2.76 21.41
C SER A 144 -8.66 -1.30 21.11
N LEU A 145 -7.83 -0.63 20.30
CA LEU A 145 -8.11 0.74 19.87
C LEU A 145 -9.35 0.83 18.97
N VAL A 146 -9.60 -0.17 18.12
CA VAL A 146 -10.83 -0.23 17.31
C VAL A 146 -12.06 -0.44 18.20
N GLY A 147 -11.94 -1.22 19.29
CA GLY A 147 -13.00 -1.32 20.30
C GLY A 147 -13.32 0.05 20.93
N LEU A 148 -12.29 0.76 21.38
CA LEU A 148 -12.43 2.12 21.94
C LEU A 148 -12.98 3.12 20.92
N MET A 149 -12.62 3.01 19.66
CA MET A 149 -13.16 3.81 18.56
C MET A 149 -14.68 3.66 18.46
N LYS A 150 -15.19 2.41 18.47
CA LYS A 150 -16.64 2.11 18.49
C LYS A 150 -17.34 2.68 19.74
N GLU A 151 -16.74 2.50 20.91
CA GLU A 151 -17.27 3.06 22.17
C GLU A 151 -17.39 4.60 22.15
N ASN A 152 -16.54 5.26 21.38
CA ASN A 152 -16.58 6.71 21.17
C ASN A 152 -17.48 7.13 19.99
N GLY A 153 -18.26 6.21 19.41
CA GLY A 153 -19.24 6.49 18.36
C GLY A 153 -18.66 6.60 16.96
N PHE A 154 -17.45 6.08 16.73
CA PHE A 154 -16.83 6.01 15.42
C PHE A 154 -16.85 4.57 14.89
N GLU A 155 -17.52 4.34 13.77
CA GLU A 155 -17.48 3.04 13.12
C GLU A 155 -16.18 2.88 12.31
N PRO A 156 -15.51 1.70 12.40
CA PRO A 156 -14.36 1.38 11.57
C PRO A 156 -14.74 1.44 10.09
N ASP A 157 -13.94 2.13 9.30
CA ASP A 157 -14.09 2.22 7.86
C ASP A 157 -13.19 1.22 7.10
N GLU A 158 -13.24 1.26 5.76
CA GLU A 158 -12.41 0.40 4.91
C GLU A 158 -10.91 0.60 5.18
N VAL A 159 -10.48 1.81 5.52
CA VAL A 159 -9.09 2.12 5.84
C VAL A 159 -8.67 1.44 7.14
N THR A 160 -9.50 1.52 8.19
CA THR A 160 -9.27 0.85 9.47
C THR A 160 -9.07 -0.64 9.29
N LEU A 161 -10.03 -1.30 8.62
CA LEU A 161 -10.04 -2.76 8.51
C LEU A 161 -8.99 -3.29 7.55
N SER A 162 -8.77 -2.59 6.41
CA SER A 162 -7.69 -2.96 5.50
C SER A 162 -6.31 -2.83 6.14
N THR A 163 -6.12 -1.86 7.02
CA THR A 163 -4.88 -1.69 7.78
C THR A 163 -4.62 -2.87 8.71
N LEU A 164 -5.62 -3.30 9.47
CA LEU A 164 -5.50 -4.46 10.36
C LEU A 164 -5.21 -5.76 9.59
N LEU A 165 -5.94 -6.00 8.50
CA LEU A 165 -5.74 -7.20 7.67
C LEU A 165 -4.36 -7.22 7.02
N LYS A 166 -3.87 -6.09 6.52
CA LYS A 166 -2.50 -5.97 5.98
C LYS A 166 -1.43 -6.20 7.04
N ALA A 167 -1.64 -5.75 8.26
CA ALA A 167 -0.72 -6.03 9.35
C ALA A 167 -0.65 -7.53 9.66
N CYS A 168 -1.77 -8.25 9.59
CA CYS A 168 -1.79 -9.71 9.70
C CYS A 168 -1.07 -10.43 8.57
N THR A 169 -0.90 -9.80 7.40
CA THR A 169 -0.08 -10.37 6.31
C THR A 169 1.42 -10.21 6.56
N SER A 170 1.82 -9.12 7.21
CA SER A 170 3.22 -8.82 7.51
C SER A 170 3.75 -9.66 8.68
N LEU A 171 2.90 -9.89 9.67
CA LEU A 171 3.15 -10.76 10.82
C LEU A 171 2.05 -11.84 10.82
N PRO A 172 2.23 -12.96 10.10
CA PRO A 172 1.19 -13.93 9.88
C PRO A 172 0.56 -14.41 11.19
N ASN A 173 -0.66 -13.97 11.45
CA ASN A 173 -1.44 -14.36 12.61
C ASN A 173 -2.89 -14.62 12.18
N LEU A 174 -3.21 -15.91 12.05
CA LEU A 174 -4.51 -16.36 11.55
C LEU A 174 -5.67 -15.96 12.46
N GLU A 175 -5.49 -16.00 13.79
CA GLU A 175 -6.55 -15.64 14.74
C GLU A 175 -6.94 -14.17 14.61
N HIS A 176 -5.96 -13.28 14.60
CA HIS A 176 -6.19 -11.86 14.37
C HIS A 176 -6.74 -11.58 12.97
N GLY A 177 -6.28 -12.31 11.95
CA GLY A 177 -6.81 -12.22 10.61
C GLY A 177 -8.29 -12.61 10.51
N ARG A 178 -8.71 -13.70 11.17
CA ARG A 178 -10.11 -14.11 11.27
C ARG A 178 -10.95 -13.11 12.04
N PHE A 179 -10.40 -12.53 13.11
CA PHE A 179 -11.09 -11.48 13.85
C PHE A 179 -11.30 -10.22 13.00
N GLY A 180 -10.28 -9.80 12.23
CA GLY A 180 -10.40 -8.70 11.27
C GLY A 180 -11.44 -8.96 10.18
N HIS A 181 -11.52 -10.20 9.68
CA HIS A 181 -12.57 -10.62 8.74
C HIS A 181 -13.97 -10.55 9.37
N LEU A 182 -14.11 -11.02 10.61
CA LEU A 182 -15.38 -10.94 11.34
C LEU A 182 -15.83 -9.48 11.50
N LEU A 183 -14.93 -8.58 11.93
CA LEU A 183 -15.24 -7.15 12.06
C LEU A 183 -15.69 -6.53 10.72
N LEU A 184 -15.09 -6.96 9.61
CA LEU A 184 -15.47 -6.50 8.27
C LEU A 184 -16.90 -6.95 7.91
N VAL A 185 -17.27 -8.18 8.24
CA VAL A 185 -18.62 -8.71 8.04
C VAL A 185 -19.63 -8.00 8.95
N GLU A 186 -19.31 -7.82 10.24
CA GLU A 186 -20.17 -7.15 11.22
C GLU A 186 -20.42 -5.67 10.87
N SER A 187 -19.43 -4.99 10.28
CA SER A 187 -19.62 -3.60 9.86
C SER A 187 -20.56 -3.43 8.66
N GLY A 188 -21.06 -4.53 8.08
CA GLY A 188 -21.95 -4.52 6.92
C GLY A 188 -21.29 -3.95 5.66
N MET A 189 -19.97 -3.85 5.63
CA MET A 189 -19.27 -3.35 4.45
C MET A 189 -19.40 -4.35 3.30
N ILE A 190 -19.78 -3.83 2.14
CA ILE A 190 -19.84 -4.64 0.93
C ILE A 190 -18.41 -5.09 0.60
N LEU A 191 -18.22 -6.39 0.49
CA LEU A 191 -16.97 -6.99 0.05
C LEU A 191 -16.71 -6.60 -1.42
N ASN A 192 -15.97 -5.53 -1.61
CA ASN A 192 -15.52 -5.13 -2.95
C ASN A 192 -14.25 -5.91 -3.35
N ALA A 193 -13.87 -5.81 -4.62
CA ALA A 193 -12.71 -6.52 -5.14
C ALA A 193 -11.40 -6.20 -4.40
N PHE A 194 -11.27 -4.98 -3.84
CA PHE A 194 -10.09 -4.56 -3.08
C PHE A 194 -10.03 -5.24 -1.70
N THR A 195 -11.12 -5.19 -0.93
CA THR A 195 -11.19 -5.83 0.40
C THR A 195 -11.07 -7.35 0.30
N CYS A 196 -11.70 -7.96 -0.71
CA CYS A 196 -11.54 -9.40 -0.99
C CYS A 196 -10.08 -9.74 -1.28
N SER A 197 -9.38 -8.95 -2.09
CA SER A 197 -7.97 -9.21 -2.41
C SER A 197 -7.07 -9.17 -1.17
N ILE A 198 -7.33 -8.24 -0.24
CA ILE A 198 -6.60 -8.16 1.04
C ILE A 198 -6.90 -9.38 1.93
N LEU A 199 -8.17 -9.81 1.99
CA LEU A 199 -8.55 -11.01 2.75
C LEU A 199 -7.89 -12.26 2.18
N LEU A 200 -7.90 -12.42 0.84
CA LEU A 200 -7.22 -13.52 0.17
C LEU A 200 -5.72 -13.54 0.52
N GLU A 201 -5.04 -12.39 0.38
CA GLU A 201 -3.62 -12.27 0.69
C GLU A 201 -3.35 -12.61 2.16
N MET A 202 -4.18 -12.13 3.07
CA MET A 202 -4.07 -12.41 4.50
C MET A 202 -4.20 -13.91 4.77
N TYR A 203 -5.25 -14.57 4.27
CA TYR A 203 -5.45 -16.00 4.51
C TYR A 203 -4.37 -16.87 3.89
N VAL A 204 -3.94 -16.56 2.64
CA VAL A 204 -2.85 -17.27 1.98
C VAL A 204 -1.55 -17.15 2.78
N LYS A 205 -1.17 -15.95 3.22
CA LYS A 205 0.05 -15.75 4.00
C LYS A 205 -0.01 -16.34 5.41
N CYS A 206 -1.21 -16.38 6.01
CA CYS A 206 -1.43 -17.07 7.29
C CYS A 206 -1.54 -18.59 7.16
N GLY A 207 -1.40 -19.16 5.97
CA GLY A 207 -1.44 -20.60 5.73
C GLY A 207 -2.85 -21.22 5.77
N SER A 208 -3.91 -20.41 5.76
CA SER A 208 -5.30 -20.90 5.74
C SER A 208 -5.87 -20.88 4.32
N TYR A 209 -5.47 -21.85 3.52
CA TYR A 209 -5.88 -21.95 2.12
C TYR A 209 -7.39 -22.19 1.95
N ASP A 210 -8.00 -22.98 2.86
CA ASP A 210 -9.42 -23.25 2.82
C ASP A 210 -10.28 -21.99 3.04
N ASP A 211 -9.85 -21.10 3.95
CA ASP A 211 -10.55 -19.83 4.17
C ASP A 211 -10.34 -18.87 3.01
N ALA A 212 -9.12 -18.86 2.42
CA ALA A 212 -8.85 -18.10 1.19
C ALA A 212 -9.77 -18.58 0.05
N TRP A 213 -9.93 -19.89 -0.11
CA TRP A 213 -10.78 -20.46 -1.14
C TRP A 213 -12.26 -20.04 -0.99
N LYS A 214 -12.78 -20.07 0.24
CA LYS A 214 -14.15 -19.61 0.53
C LYS A 214 -14.36 -18.14 0.16
N VAL A 215 -13.39 -17.29 0.49
CA VAL A 215 -13.44 -15.86 0.11
C VAL A 215 -13.40 -15.71 -1.41
N PHE A 216 -12.53 -16.46 -2.10
CA PHE A 216 -12.39 -16.41 -3.54
C PHE A 216 -13.65 -16.88 -4.28
N GLU A 217 -14.28 -17.96 -3.85
CA GLU A 217 -15.55 -18.41 -4.40
C GLU A 217 -16.68 -17.41 -4.13
N GLY A 218 -16.69 -16.81 -2.94
CA GLY A 218 -17.67 -15.78 -2.56
C GLY A 218 -17.59 -14.50 -3.40
N MET A 219 -16.50 -14.25 -4.12
CA MET A 219 -16.38 -13.11 -5.02
C MET A 219 -17.28 -13.21 -6.27
N GLY A 220 -17.71 -14.41 -6.65
CA GLY A 220 -18.53 -14.61 -7.85
C GLY A 220 -17.92 -13.97 -9.09
N ASP A 221 -18.71 -13.16 -9.80
CA ASP A 221 -18.29 -12.46 -11.02
C ASP A 221 -17.32 -11.28 -10.75
N ASN A 222 -17.06 -10.92 -9.48
CA ASN A 222 -16.15 -9.85 -9.10
C ASN A 222 -14.68 -10.30 -8.97
N LYS A 223 -14.35 -11.52 -9.39
CA LYS A 223 -12.98 -12.01 -9.42
C LYS A 223 -12.14 -11.16 -10.38
N ASN A 224 -11.12 -10.52 -9.85
CA ASN A 224 -10.17 -9.71 -10.63
C ASN A 224 -8.81 -10.40 -10.74
N ASN A 225 -7.93 -9.88 -11.59
CA ASN A 225 -6.58 -10.43 -11.78
C ASN A 225 -5.79 -10.52 -10.46
N ILE A 226 -6.01 -9.60 -9.51
CA ILE A 226 -5.33 -9.63 -8.21
C ILE A 226 -5.75 -10.87 -7.42
N GLY A 227 -7.06 -11.15 -7.34
CA GLY A 227 -7.58 -12.33 -6.65
C GLY A 227 -7.04 -13.63 -7.26
N TRP A 228 -7.09 -13.75 -8.60
CA TRP A 228 -6.52 -14.89 -9.31
C TRP A 228 -5.02 -15.05 -9.03
N ASN A 229 -4.24 -13.99 -9.11
CA ASN A 229 -2.80 -14.00 -8.87
C ASN A 229 -2.46 -14.41 -7.43
N VAL A 230 -3.22 -13.93 -6.44
CA VAL A 230 -3.03 -14.31 -5.04
C VAL A 230 -3.30 -15.80 -4.82
N MET A 231 -4.39 -16.33 -5.39
CA MET A 231 -4.73 -17.75 -5.26
C MET A 231 -3.72 -18.65 -5.98
N ILE A 232 -3.32 -18.31 -7.20
CA ILE A 232 -2.28 -19.03 -7.95
C ILE A 232 -0.96 -19.03 -7.19
N ALA A 233 -0.51 -17.87 -6.71
CA ALA A 233 0.72 -17.74 -5.94
C ALA A 233 0.64 -18.51 -4.61
N GLY A 234 -0.51 -18.50 -3.95
CA GLY A 234 -0.77 -19.28 -2.74
C GLY A 234 -0.63 -20.79 -2.97
N CYS A 235 -1.22 -21.31 -4.04
CA CYS A 235 -1.06 -22.71 -4.44
C CYS A 235 0.43 -23.07 -4.63
N ILE A 236 1.17 -22.21 -5.32
CA ILE A 236 2.60 -22.44 -5.59
C ILE A 236 3.40 -22.45 -4.29
N GLN A 237 3.15 -21.48 -3.41
CA GLN A 237 3.86 -21.35 -2.14
C GLN A 237 3.64 -22.57 -1.23
N HIS A 238 2.47 -23.17 -1.28
CA HIS A 238 2.12 -24.36 -0.50
C HIS A 238 2.38 -25.70 -1.24
N GLY A 239 3.02 -25.65 -2.41
CA GLY A 239 3.40 -26.86 -3.16
C GLY A 239 2.26 -27.52 -3.96
N HIS A 240 1.10 -26.88 -4.07
CA HIS A 240 -0.07 -27.38 -4.80
C HIS A 240 -0.02 -26.97 -6.28
N MET A 241 0.98 -27.44 -7.02
CA MET A 241 1.26 -27.02 -8.39
C MET A 241 0.13 -27.33 -9.38
N ASP A 242 -0.52 -28.50 -9.23
CA ASP A 242 -1.65 -28.89 -10.07
C ASP A 242 -2.86 -27.97 -9.89
N ASN A 243 -3.11 -27.53 -8.65
CA ASN A 243 -4.17 -26.57 -8.35
C ASN A 243 -3.87 -25.20 -8.95
N ALA A 244 -2.60 -24.75 -8.90
CA ALA A 244 -2.20 -23.48 -9.51
C ALA A 244 -2.46 -23.46 -11.00
N PHE A 245 -2.16 -24.58 -11.70
CA PHE A 245 -2.42 -24.70 -13.12
C PHE A 245 -3.91 -24.81 -13.45
N SER A 246 -4.70 -25.50 -12.60
CA SER A 246 -6.15 -25.58 -12.72
C SER A 246 -6.79 -24.19 -12.57
N LEU A 247 -6.36 -23.40 -11.57
CA LEU A 247 -6.80 -22.01 -11.39
C LEU A 247 -6.46 -21.12 -12.58
N PHE A 248 -5.27 -21.29 -13.15
CA PHE A 248 -4.89 -20.55 -14.37
C PHE A 248 -5.84 -20.87 -15.54
N ASN A 249 -6.15 -22.16 -15.78
CA ASN A 249 -7.09 -22.55 -16.82
C ASN A 249 -8.51 -22.00 -16.53
N GLN A 250 -8.95 -22.03 -15.29
CA GLN A 250 -10.23 -21.46 -14.90
C GLN A 250 -10.28 -19.95 -15.12
N MET A 251 -9.22 -19.22 -14.78
CA MET A 251 -9.08 -17.80 -15.06
C MET A 251 -9.31 -17.47 -16.53
N LEU A 252 -8.72 -18.28 -17.44
CA LEU A 252 -8.92 -18.15 -18.89
C LEU A 252 -10.37 -18.44 -19.32
N LEU A 253 -10.98 -19.49 -18.76
CA LEU A 253 -12.36 -19.88 -19.06
C LEU A 253 -13.37 -18.82 -18.61
N GLU A 254 -13.10 -18.14 -17.50
CA GLU A 254 -13.92 -17.03 -16.99
C GLU A 254 -13.64 -15.71 -17.73
N GLY A 255 -12.80 -15.71 -18.78
CA GLY A 255 -12.50 -14.54 -19.61
C GLY A 255 -11.55 -13.52 -18.96
N ASN A 256 -10.86 -13.89 -17.90
CA ASN A 256 -9.85 -13.06 -17.29
C ASN A 256 -8.50 -13.28 -17.98
N PHE A 257 -7.89 -12.20 -18.47
CA PHE A 257 -6.61 -12.30 -19.15
C PHE A 257 -5.44 -12.25 -18.14
N PRO A 258 -4.57 -13.31 -18.13
CA PRO A 258 -3.38 -13.34 -17.32
C PRO A 258 -2.46 -12.15 -17.61
N ASP A 259 -1.94 -11.56 -16.57
CA ASP A 259 -0.96 -10.48 -16.63
C ASP A 259 0.47 -11.00 -16.44
N LYS A 260 1.45 -10.11 -16.41
CA LYS A 260 2.85 -10.43 -16.13
C LYS A 260 3.04 -11.22 -14.84
N VAL A 261 2.29 -10.89 -13.79
CA VAL A 261 2.41 -11.55 -12.48
C VAL A 261 1.92 -12.99 -12.56
N THR A 262 0.79 -13.22 -13.21
CA THR A 262 0.26 -14.55 -13.51
C THR A 262 1.27 -15.38 -14.30
N ALA A 263 1.82 -14.79 -15.37
CA ALA A 263 2.81 -15.43 -16.25
C ALA A 263 4.04 -15.90 -15.47
N LEU A 264 4.65 -15.01 -14.69
CA LEU A 264 5.82 -15.32 -13.88
C LEU A 264 5.54 -16.40 -12.82
N SER A 265 4.35 -16.37 -12.22
CA SER A 265 3.95 -17.36 -11.23
C SER A 265 3.82 -18.75 -11.84
N ILE A 266 3.09 -18.88 -12.95
CA ILE A 266 2.90 -20.17 -13.63
C ILE A 266 4.21 -20.71 -14.22
N LEU A 267 5.06 -19.88 -14.80
CA LEU A 267 6.37 -20.34 -15.32
C LEU A 267 7.21 -21.01 -14.23
N LYS A 268 7.12 -20.57 -13.00
CA LYS A 268 7.81 -21.19 -11.85
C LYS A 268 7.28 -22.60 -11.51
N THR A 269 6.02 -22.90 -11.85
CA THR A 269 5.41 -24.21 -11.61
C THR A 269 5.75 -25.23 -12.70
N CYS A 270 5.94 -24.78 -13.94
CA CYS A 270 6.14 -25.63 -15.10
C CYS A 270 7.27 -26.67 -14.98
N PRO A 271 8.41 -26.41 -14.31
CA PRO A 271 9.44 -27.43 -14.10
C PRO A 271 8.99 -28.61 -13.25
N CYS A 272 8.01 -28.40 -12.36
CA CYS A 272 7.51 -29.40 -11.43
C CYS A 272 6.39 -30.27 -12.04
N LEU A 273 5.75 -29.79 -13.12
CA LEU A 273 4.67 -30.54 -13.81
C LEU A 273 5.26 -31.65 -14.70
N ALA A 274 4.74 -32.85 -14.59
CA ALA A 274 5.25 -34.05 -15.26
C ALA A 274 5.15 -34.01 -16.81
N THR A 275 4.33 -33.13 -17.37
CA THR A 275 4.08 -33.07 -18.82
C THR A 275 4.88 -31.99 -19.53
N SER A 276 5.70 -32.38 -20.48
CA SER A 276 6.49 -31.46 -21.33
C SER A 276 5.63 -30.53 -22.20
N SER A 277 4.37 -30.91 -22.46
CA SER A 277 3.44 -30.14 -23.28
C SER A 277 3.01 -28.80 -22.61
N CYS A 278 2.92 -28.74 -21.27
CA CYS A 278 2.50 -27.53 -20.56
C CYS A 278 3.45 -26.34 -20.79
N GLY A 279 4.77 -26.56 -20.77
CA GLY A 279 5.75 -25.49 -20.98
C GLY A 279 5.68 -24.90 -22.40
N ARG A 280 5.49 -25.74 -23.42
CA ARG A 280 5.34 -25.28 -24.80
C ARG A 280 4.02 -24.57 -25.05
N PHE A 281 2.92 -25.07 -24.48
CA PHE A 281 1.62 -24.40 -24.51
C PHE A 281 1.74 -22.99 -23.93
N PHE A 282 2.39 -22.89 -22.78
CA PHE A 282 2.54 -21.62 -22.10
C PHE A 282 3.46 -20.66 -22.86
N HIS A 283 4.50 -21.17 -23.51
CA HIS A 283 5.36 -20.35 -24.36
C HIS A 283 4.58 -19.75 -25.56
N VAL A 284 3.79 -20.56 -26.27
CA VAL A 284 2.93 -20.06 -27.35
C VAL A 284 1.93 -19.01 -26.81
N TYR A 285 1.30 -19.27 -25.67
CA TYR A 285 0.40 -18.34 -25.04
C TYR A 285 1.06 -16.98 -24.73
N LEU A 286 2.28 -17.00 -24.16
CA LEU A 286 3.03 -15.78 -23.86
C LEU A 286 3.42 -14.99 -25.13
N MET A 287 3.70 -15.71 -26.24
CA MET A 287 3.94 -15.09 -27.56
C MET A 287 2.69 -14.37 -28.07
N GLU A 288 1.55 -15.04 -28.05
CA GLU A 288 0.25 -14.48 -28.50
C GLU A 288 -0.16 -13.24 -27.70
N MET A 289 0.11 -13.25 -26.38
CA MET A 289 -0.17 -12.12 -25.49
C MET A 289 0.87 -11.00 -25.55
N GLY A 290 1.95 -11.15 -26.34
CA GLY A 290 3.02 -10.16 -26.45
C GLY A 290 3.88 -9.99 -25.16
N LEU A 291 3.74 -10.91 -24.21
CA LEU A 291 4.43 -10.84 -22.91
C LEU A 291 5.92 -11.21 -23.01
N LEU A 292 6.36 -11.82 -24.10
CA LEU A 292 7.78 -12.15 -24.31
C LEU A 292 8.66 -10.91 -24.54
N SER A 293 8.08 -9.75 -24.84
CA SER A 293 8.82 -8.49 -24.89
C SER A 293 9.35 -8.05 -23.50
N ASP A 294 8.77 -8.58 -22.41
CA ASP A 294 9.24 -8.31 -21.06
C ASP A 294 10.43 -9.22 -20.71
N VAL A 295 11.55 -8.59 -20.39
CA VAL A 295 12.82 -9.28 -20.07
C VAL A 295 12.66 -10.27 -18.90
N SER A 296 11.86 -9.93 -17.88
CA SER A 296 11.65 -10.82 -16.72
C SER A 296 10.90 -12.08 -17.12
N VAL A 297 9.92 -11.97 -18.01
CA VAL A 297 9.13 -13.11 -18.52
C VAL A 297 10.03 -14.01 -19.38
N SER A 298 10.77 -13.43 -20.33
CA SER A 298 11.69 -14.17 -21.18
C SER A 298 12.79 -14.88 -20.39
N ASN A 299 13.37 -14.23 -19.37
CA ASN A 299 14.36 -14.85 -18.50
C ASN A 299 13.78 -16.03 -17.72
N THR A 300 12.57 -15.87 -17.15
CA THR A 300 11.92 -16.94 -16.38
C THR A 300 11.51 -18.11 -17.28
N LEU A 301 11.08 -17.83 -18.52
CA LEU A 301 10.79 -18.87 -19.52
C LEU A 301 12.06 -19.63 -19.91
N THR A 302 13.16 -18.93 -20.10
CA THR A 302 14.48 -19.55 -20.38
C THR A 302 14.91 -20.43 -19.21
N GLU A 303 14.80 -19.94 -17.97
CA GLU A 303 15.10 -20.72 -16.77
C GLU A 303 14.24 -21.98 -16.67
N MET A 304 12.97 -21.90 -17.00
CA MET A 304 12.05 -23.04 -17.06
C MET A 304 12.55 -24.11 -18.05
N TYR A 305 12.94 -23.72 -19.26
CA TYR A 305 13.45 -24.67 -20.27
C TYR A 305 14.80 -25.26 -19.87
N VAL A 306 15.70 -24.46 -19.27
CA VAL A 306 17.00 -24.95 -18.75
C VAL A 306 16.78 -26.00 -17.67
N LYS A 307 15.90 -25.75 -16.69
CA LYS A 307 15.55 -26.72 -15.63
C LYS A 307 14.96 -28.02 -16.17
N ARG A 308 14.29 -27.96 -17.31
CA ARG A 308 13.76 -29.15 -18.01
C ARG A 308 14.77 -29.86 -18.92
N GLY A 309 15.94 -29.29 -19.11
CA GLY A 309 16.96 -29.84 -20.00
C GLY A 309 16.63 -29.68 -21.50
N SER A 310 15.68 -28.81 -21.86
CA SER A 310 15.26 -28.59 -23.26
C SER A 310 16.03 -27.45 -23.91
N ILE A 311 17.28 -27.68 -24.28
CA ILE A 311 18.17 -26.66 -24.87
C ILE A 311 17.62 -26.12 -26.21
N GLU A 312 16.96 -26.96 -27.02
CA GLU A 312 16.33 -26.51 -28.27
C GLU A 312 15.25 -25.44 -28.05
N ASP A 313 14.42 -25.62 -27.03
CA ASP A 313 13.37 -24.66 -26.71
C ASP A 313 13.94 -23.37 -26.10
N VAL A 314 15.12 -23.44 -25.45
CA VAL A 314 15.87 -22.23 -25.03
C VAL A 314 16.24 -21.37 -26.22
N TYR A 315 16.79 -21.95 -27.29
CA TYR A 315 17.13 -21.20 -28.49
C TYR A 315 15.92 -20.52 -29.15
N ARG A 316 14.75 -21.16 -29.08
CA ARG A 316 13.49 -20.60 -29.63
C ARG A 316 12.98 -19.36 -28.86
N VAL A 317 13.39 -19.16 -27.64
CA VAL A 317 13.02 -17.95 -26.87
C VAL A 317 13.78 -16.71 -27.38
N PHE A 318 14.98 -16.93 -27.99
CA PHE A 318 15.86 -15.85 -28.47
C PHE A 318 15.79 -15.64 -29.99
N SER A 319 15.08 -16.50 -30.72
CA SER A 319 14.87 -16.38 -32.17
C SER A 319 13.55 -15.71 -32.52
#